data_935c56f70ecd82a663ee4acc7ecbb15a
#
_entry.id   935c56f70ecd82a663ee4acc7ecbb15a
#
_cell.length_a   1.000
_cell.length_b   1.000
_cell.length_c   1.000
_cell.angle_alpha   90.00
_cell.angle_beta   90.00
_cell.angle_gamma   90.00
#
_symmetry.space_group_name_H-M   'P 1'
#
loop_
_entity.id
_entity.type
_entity.pdbx_description
1 polymer ?
#
loop_
_entity_poly.entity_id
_entity_poly.type
_entity_poly.pdbx_seq_one_letter_code
_entity_poly.pdbx_strand_id
1 'polypeptide(L)'
;MELAQDLKAIHGLDAESELANILSAEILAEINREVVRTIYVNSEKGAQTDTTAAGIFDLDTDSNGRWSVERFKGLMFQLERDANAIAQRTRRGKGNVIICSSDVASALQMAGVLDYTPALNNNLAVDDTGNTFAGVLNGRFKVYIDPYSANGSSKQFYVVGYKGTSPYDAGMFYCPYVPLQMVRAVGQDT
;
A
#
# COMPACT_ATOMS: atom_id res chain seq x y z
N MET A 1 -27.99 7.51 -27.11
CA MET A 1 -27.14 7.39 -28.32
C MET A 1 -26.56 8.74 -28.75
N GLU A 2 -27.31 9.83 -28.72
CA GLU A 2 -26.85 11.17 -29.12
C GLU A 2 -25.59 11.63 -28.37
N LEU A 3 -25.53 11.48 -27.05
CA LEU A 3 -24.42 11.90 -26.23
C LEU A 3 -23.08 11.19 -26.59
N ALA A 4 -23.16 9.91 -26.98
CA ALA A 4 -21.97 9.15 -27.40
C ALA A 4 -21.50 9.56 -28.79
N GLN A 5 -22.41 9.93 -29.69
CA GLN A 5 -22.12 10.46 -31.01
C GLN A 5 -21.50 11.85 -30.93
N ASP A 6 -22.03 12.70 -30.04
CA ASP A 6 -21.50 14.05 -29.83
C ASP A 6 -20.10 14.03 -29.21
N LEU A 7 -19.84 13.13 -28.28
CA LEU A 7 -18.51 12.93 -27.69
C LEU A 7 -17.49 12.50 -28.73
N LYS A 8 -17.86 11.60 -29.64
CA LYS A 8 -16.98 11.15 -30.74
C LYS A 8 -16.77 12.23 -31.79
N ALA A 9 -17.80 13.03 -32.11
CA ALA A 9 -17.73 14.06 -33.12
C ALA A 9 -16.92 15.29 -32.66
N ILE A 10 -17.05 15.68 -31.38
CA ILE A 10 -16.44 16.90 -30.84
C ILE A 10 -15.06 16.63 -30.24
N HIS A 11 -14.89 15.51 -29.53
CA HIS A 11 -13.67 15.21 -28.77
C HIS A 11 -12.84 14.04 -29.34
N GLY A 12 -13.34 13.35 -30.37
CA GLY A 12 -12.66 12.18 -30.93
C GLY A 12 -12.57 10.97 -29.98
N LEU A 13 -13.31 11.00 -28.87
CA LEU A 13 -13.29 9.99 -27.81
C LEU A 13 -14.34 8.92 -28.10
N ASP A 14 -13.91 7.65 -28.06
CA ASP A 14 -14.84 6.52 -28.07
C ASP A 14 -15.35 6.28 -26.65
N ALA A 15 -16.62 6.60 -26.40
CA ALA A 15 -17.23 6.49 -25.07
C ALA A 15 -17.18 5.06 -24.51
N GLU A 16 -17.24 4.04 -25.36
CA GLU A 16 -17.17 2.64 -24.92
C GLU A 16 -15.76 2.28 -24.41
N SER A 17 -14.73 2.69 -25.14
CA SER A 17 -13.34 2.46 -24.74
C SER A 17 -12.99 3.18 -23.45
N GLU A 18 -13.41 4.43 -23.32
CA GLU A 18 -13.16 5.22 -22.10
C GLU A 18 -13.89 4.64 -20.89
N LEU A 19 -15.16 4.24 -21.03
CA LEU A 19 -15.90 3.59 -19.95
C LEU A 19 -15.28 2.24 -19.56
N ALA A 20 -14.81 1.47 -20.53
CA ALA A 20 -14.12 0.21 -20.26
C ALA A 20 -12.81 0.42 -19.49
N ASN A 21 -12.02 1.44 -19.86
CA ASN A 21 -10.78 1.78 -19.17
C ASN A 21 -11.05 2.25 -17.73
N ILE A 22 -12.04 3.11 -17.52
CA ILE A 22 -12.43 3.57 -16.17
C ILE A 22 -12.89 2.39 -15.32
N LEU A 23 -13.72 1.51 -15.87
CA LEU A 23 -14.20 0.32 -15.15
C LEU A 23 -13.05 -0.61 -14.79
N SER A 24 -12.12 -0.87 -15.70
CA SER A 24 -10.96 -1.71 -15.44
C SER A 24 -10.07 -1.13 -14.36
N ALA A 25 -9.81 0.17 -14.38
CA ALA A 25 -9.03 0.86 -13.34
C ALA A 25 -9.71 0.76 -11.98
N GLU A 26 -11.01 0.99 -11.89
CA GLU A 26 -11.75 0.92 -10.62
C GLU A 26 -11.80 -0.50 -10.05
N ILE A 27 -11.99 -1.51 -10.89
CA ILE A 27 -11.96 -2.90 -10.44
C ILE A 27 -10.57 -3.30 -9.96
N LEU A 28 -9.52 -2.88 -10.65
CA LEU A 28 -8.15 -3.15 -10.22
C LEU A 28 -7.84 -2.48 -8.87
N ALA A 29 -8.28 -1.24 -8.67
CA ALA A 29 -8.17 -0.53 -7.40
C ALA A 29 -8.89 -1.27 -6.27
N GLU A 30 -10.09 -1.80 -6.52
CA GLU A 30 -10.85 -2.56 -5.53
C GLU A 30 -10.17 -3.90 -5.17
N ILE A 31 -9.63 -4.60 -6.16
CA ILE A 31 -8.84 -5.83 -5.92
C ILE A 31 -7.62 -5.51 -5.05
N ASN A 32 -6.90 -4.44 -5.33
CA ASN A 32 -5.75 -4.03 -4.54
C ASN A 32 -6.15 -3.66 -3.10
N ARG A 33 -7.27 -2.98 -2.92
CA ARG A 33 -7.82 -2.64 -1.61
C ARG A 33 -8.16 -3.90 -0.80
N GLU A 34 -8.76 -4.89 -1.43
CA GLU A 34 -9.07 -6.18 -0.80
C GLU A 34 -7.80 -6.95 -0.43
N VAL A 35 -6.80 -6.97 -1.32
CA VAL A 35 -5.49 -7.59 -1.06
C VAL A 35 -4.82 -6.95 0.15
N VAL A 36 -4.72 -5.63 0.19
CA VAL A 36 -4.12 -4.91 1.32
C VAL A 36 -4.89 -5.18 2.61
N ARG A 37 -6.22 -5.15 2.57
CA ARG A 37 -7.06 -5.47 3.72
C ARG A 37 -6.82 -6.89 4.23
N THR A 38 -6.71 -7.85 3.33
CA THR A 38 -6.42 -9.25 3.69
C THR A 38 -5.06 -9.38 4.36
N ILE A 39 -4.05 -8.66 3.87
CA ILE A 39 -2.72 -8.64 4.45
C ILE A 39 -2.77 -8.16 5.90
N TYR A 40 -3.33 -6.99 6.18
CA TYR A 40 -3.29 -6.46 7.54
C TYR A 40 -4.22 -7.18 8.53
N VAL A 41 -5.33 -7.78 8.05
CA VAL A 41 -6.22 -8.58 8.91
C VAL A 41 -5.56 -9.90 9.34
N ASN A 42 -4.81 -10.53 8.44
CA ASN A 42 -4.16 -11.81 8.70
C ASN A 42 -2.71 -11.68 9.20
N SER A 43 -2.17 -10.47 9.28
CA SER A 43 -0.83 -10.23 9.78
C SER A 43 -0.72 -10.55 11.27
N GLU A 44 0.38 -11.15 11.66
CA GLU A 44 0.69 -11.31 13.07
C GLU A 44 1.01 -9.95 13.73
N LYS A 45 0.65 -9.82 14.99
CA LYS A 45 0.98 -8.61 15.76
C LYS A 45 2.50 -8.48 15.91
N GLY A 46 3.05 -7.38 15.43
CA GLY A 46 4.42 -6.97 15.68
C GLY A 46 4.57 -6.32 17.06
N ALA A 47 5.71 -5.67 17.29
CA ALA A 47 5.99 -4.91 18.51
C ALA A 47 5.67 -5.67 19.80
N GLN A 48 6.16 -6.91 19.92
CA GLN A 48 5.88 -7.77 21.07
C GLN A 48 6.89 -7.61 22.22
N THR A 49 8.05 -7.01 21.94
CA THR A 49 9.11 -6.81 22.93
C THR A 49 9.41 -5.34 23.11
N ASP A 50 9.63 -4.93 24.36
CA ASP A 50 9.95 -3.56 24.76
C ASP A 50 8.89 -2.52 24.34
N THR A 51 7.62 -2.93 24.34
CA THR A 51 6.48 -2.06 24.11
C THR A 51 5.48 -2.19 25.24
N THR A 52 4.79 -1.10 25.57
CA THR A 52 3.79 -1.07 26.65
C THR A 52 2.58 -1.95 26.33
N ALA A 53 2.20 -2.04 25.08
CA ALA A 53 1.11 -2.88 24.61
C ALA A 53 1.52 -3.67 23.38
N ALA A 54 1.33 -4.99 23.40
CA ALA A 54 1.66 -5.85 22.28
C ALA A 54 0.87 -5.47 21.00
N GLY A 55 1.58 -5.25 19.91
CA GLY A 55 1.02 -4.85 18.63
C GLY A 55 0.79 -3.35 18.48
N ILE A 56 1.14 -2.54 19.46
CA ILE A 56 1.03 -1.08 19.43
C ILE A 56 2.40 -0.49 19.78
N PHE A 57 2.92 0.35 18.91
CA PHE A 57 4.11 1.13 19.19
C PHE A 57 3.70 2.59 19.45
N ASP A 58 3.88 3.05 20.67
CA ASP A 58 3.56 4.41 21.08
C ASP A 58 4.84 5.26 21.03
N LEU A 59 4.85 6.29 20.20
CA LEU A 59 5.99 7.19 20.06
C LEU A 59 6.33 7.94 21.37
N ASP A 60 5.36 8.16 22.24
CA ASP A 60 5.57 8.89 23.48
C ASP A 60 6.14 8.01 24.61
N THR A 61 5.72 6.76 24.69
CA THR A 61 6.09 5.85 25.79
C THR A 61 7.15 4.83 25.41
N ASP A 62 7.12 4.33 24.17
CA ASP A 62 7.97 3.23 23.73
C ASP A 62 9.23 3.71 23.00
N SER A 63 9.30 4.98 22.65
CA SER A 63 10.46 5.57 21.97
C SER A 63 11.24 6.49 22.90
N ASN A 64 12.53 6.22 23.03
CA ASN A 64 13.45 7.05 23.79
C ASN A 64 13.90 8.24 22.96
N GLY A 65 13.58 9.45 23.40
CA GLY A 65 14.05 10.67 22.73
C GLY A 65 13.37 11.92 23.30
N ARG A 66 14.12 13.03 23.33
CA ARG A 66 13.60 14.34 23.73
C ARG A 66 12.88 15.04 22.57
N TRP A 67 13.38 14.84 21.36
CA TRP A 67 12.91 15.50 20.14
C TRP A 67 12.04 14.54 19.33
N SER A 68 11.04 15.08 18.66
CA SER A 68 10.15 14.30 17.77
C SER A 68 10.91 13.48 16.73
N VAL A 69 11.98 14.03 16.16
CA VAL A 69 12.82 13.34 15.18
C VAL A 69 13.52 12.11 15.79
N GLU A 70 13.97 12.20 17.03
CA GLU A 70 14.59 11.05 17.72
C GLU A 70 13.56 9.95 17.99
N ARG A 71 12.34 10.32 18.33
CA ARG A 71 11.23 9.37 18.49
C ARG A 71 10.87 8.66 17.19
N PHE A 72 10.89 9.37 16.08
CA PHE A 72 10.70 8.76 14.75
C PHE A 72 11.82 7.79 14.37
N LYS A 73 13.05 8.04 14.79
CA LYS A 73 14.15 7.07 14.66
C LYS A 73 13.92 5.81 15.49
N GLY A 74 13.28 5.95 16.64
CA GLY A 74 12.82 4.81 17.45
C GLY A 74 11.82 3.92 16.70
N LEU A 75 10.90 4.53 15.96
CA LEU A 75 9.99 3.80 15.07
C LEU A 75 10.76 3.00 14.01
N MET A 76 11.80 3.57 13.43
CA MET A 76 12.66 2.87 12.47
C MET A 76 13.31 1.63 13.07
N PHE A 77 13.82 1.72 14.29
CA PHE A 77 14.38 0.57 14.99
C PHE A 77 13.33 -0.53 15.22
N GLN A 78 12.11 -0.16 15.56
CA GLN A 78 11.03 -1.13 15.72
C GLN A 78 10.65 -1.83 14.40
N LEU A 79 10.62 -1.10 13.28
CA LEU A 79 10.43 -1.68 11.95
C LEU A 79 11.52 -2.71 11.62
N GLU A 80 12.77 -2.40 11.94
CA GLU A 80 13.90 -3.32 11.76
C GLU A 80 13.75 -4.58 12.63
N ARG A 81 13.29 -4.44 13.87
CA ARG A 81 13.02 -5.58 14.75
C ARG A 81 11.94 -6.49 14.19
N ASP A 82 10.86 -5.93 13.69
CA ASP A 82 9.77 -6.69 13.08
C ASP A 82 10.23 -7.42 11.80
N ALA A 83 11.06 -6.77 11.00
CA ALA A 83 11.68 -7.41 9.83
C ALA A 83 12.62 -8.56 10.22
N ASN A 84 13.40 -8.40 11.29
CA ASN A 84 14.27 -9.45 11.81
C ASN A 84 13.46 -10.62 12.38
N ALA A 85 12.31 -10.37 13.00
CA ALA A 85 11.42 -11.41 13.49
C ALA A 85 10.92 -12.31 12.35
N ILE A 86 10.63 -11.74 11.19
CA ILE A 86 10.28 -12.51 9.98
C ILE A 86 11.45 -13.41 9.58
N ALA A 87 12.67 -12.88 9.54
CA ALA A 87 13.85 -13.65 9.19
C ALA A 87 14.10 -14.81 10.16
N GLN A 88 13.91 -14.58 11.46
CA GLN A 88 14.09 -15.61 12.50
C GLN A 88 13.05 -16.72 12.40
N ARG A 89 11.80 -16.38 12.08
CA ARG A 89 10.71 -17.35 11.98
C ARG A 89 10.75 -18.15 10.69
N THR A 90 10.95 -17.48 9.58
CA THR A 90 10.94 -18.11 8.25
C THR A 90 12.27 -18.73 7.85
N ARG A 91 13.38 -18.20 8.36
CA ARG A 91 14.77 -18.57 7.99
C ARG A 91 15.06 -18.45 6.49
N ARG A 92 14.27 -17.65 5.79
CA ARG A 92 14.42 -17.43 4.34
C ARG A 92 14.96 -16.05 4.01
N GLY A 93 14.53 -15.05 4.73
CA GLY A 93 14.97 -13.68 4.50
C GLY A 93 14.30 -12.69 5.42
N LYS A 94 14.93 -11.53 5.52
CA LYS A 94 14.44 -10.39 6.28
C LYS A 94 13.32 -9.70 5.53
N GLY A 95 12.33 -9.12 6.24
CA GLY A 95 11.29 -8.30 5.63
C GLY A 95 11.87 -7.24 4.69
N ASN A 96 11.27 -7.06 3.52
CA ASN A 96 11.73 -6.14 2.48
C ASN A 96 10.64 -5.25 1.90
N VAL A 97 9.40 -5.43 2.33
CA VAL A 97 8.25 -4.65 1.90
C VAL A 97 7.55 -4.07 3.12
N ILE A 98 7.20 -2.80 3.06
CA ILE A 98 6.42 -2.09 4.08
C ILE A 98 5.18 -1.50 3.44
N ILE A 99 4.03 -1.75 4.03
CA ILE A 99 2.77 -1.08 3.71
C ILE A 99 2.38 -0.25 4.93
N CYS A 100 2.16 1.02 4.75
CA CYS A 100 1.87 1.94 5.86
C CYS A 100 0.83 2.99 5.49
N SER A 101 0.31 3.66 6.50
CA SER A 101 -0.52 4.84 6.31
C SER A 101 0.33 6.06 5.91
N SER A 102 -0.31 7.10 5.38
CA SER A 102 0.35 8.32 4.92
C SER A 102 1.13 9.02 6.03
N ASP A 103 0.59 9.06 7.24
CA ASP A 103 1.24 9.73 8.38
C ASP A 103 2.50 8.99 8.85
N VAL A 104 2.48 7.66 8.81
CA VAL A 104 3.67 6.85 9.11
C VAL A 104 4.76 7.08 8.06
N ALA A 105 4.41 7.15 6.79
CA ALA A 105 5.37 7.48 5.73
C ALA A 105 5.97 8.88 5.90
N SER A 106 5.16 9.86 6.29
CA SER A 106 5.62 11.21 6.59
C SER A 106 6.57 11.24 7.80
N ALA A 107 6.26 10.47 8.85
CA ALA A 107 7.13 10.34 10.02
C ALA A 107 8.49 9.71 9.66
N LEU A 108 8.51 8.70 8.81
CA LEU A 108 9.75 8.08 8.31
C LEU A 108 10.56 9.04 7.43
N GLN A 109 9.90 9.88 6.65
CA GLN A 109 10.57 10.93 5.88
C GLN A 109 11.19 11.99 6.80
N MET A 110 10.47 12.45 7.81
CA MET A 110 10.99 13.41 8.78
C MET A 110 12.18 12.86 9.58
N ALA A 111 12.23 11.57 9.79
CA ALA A 111 13.40 10.91 10.39
C ALA A 111 14.64 10.91 9.47
N GLY A 112 14.50 11.32 8.20
CA GLY A 112 15.57 11.39 7.21
C GLY A 112 16.05 10.05 6.69
N VAL A 113 15.25 8.99 6.81
CA VAL A 113 15.60 7.62 6.43
C VAL A 113 14.83 7.09 5.23
N LEU A 114 13.75 7.75 4.84
CA LEU A 114 12.97 7.40 3.67
C LEU A 114 13.37 8.29 2.49
N ASP A 115 13.97 7.68 1.48
CA ASP A 115 14.26 8.32 0.21
C ASP A 115 13.03 8.22 -0.71
N TYR A 116 12.33 9.33 -0.90
CA TYR A 116 11.24 9.40 -1.87
C TYR A 116 11.76 9.28 -3.29
N THR A 117 11.04 8.55 -4.13
CA THR A 117 11.31 8.58 -5.57
C THR A 117 11.06 9.99 -6.12
N PRO A 118 11.95 10.51 -7.00
CA PRO A 118 11.84 11.88 -7.52
C PRO A 118 10.51 12.19 -8.22
N ALA A 119 9.84 11.18 -8.76
CA ALA A 119 8.52 11.31 -9.37
C ALA A 119 7.41 11.68 -8.38
N LEU A 120 7.59 11.41 -7.10
CA LEU A 120 6.63 11.72 -6.02
C LEU A 120 6.80 13.11 -5.41
N ASN A 121 7.92 13.79 -5.68
CA ASN A 121 8.16 15.11 -5.12
C ASN A 121 7.17 16.20 -5.61
N ASN A 122 6.48 15.97 -6.73
CA ASN A 122 5.55 16.93 -7.31
C ASN A 122 4.07 16.59 -7.15
N ASN A 123 3.73 15.33 -6.92
CA ASN A 123 2.37 14.87 -6.66
C ASN A 123 2.43 13.50 -5.99
N LEU A 124 1.63 13.30 -4.96
CA LEU A 124 1.21 11.97 -4.52
C LEU A 124 0.32 11.38 -5.63
N ALA A 125 0.92 11.08 -6.78
CA ALA A 125 0.22 10.41 -7.86
C ALA A 125 -0.09 8.99 -7.38
N VAL A 126 -1.35 8.77 -7.04
CA VAL A 126 -1.88 7.44 -6.85
C VAL A 126 -1.78 6.75 -8.20
N ASP A 127 -1.06 5.66 -8.27
CA ASP A 127 -1.02 4.80 -9.44
C ASP A 127 -2.45 4.40 -9.83
N ASP A 128 -2.72 4.13 -11.11
CA ASP A 128 -4.00 3.60 -11.58
C ASP A 128 -4.43 2.33 -10.82
N THR A 129 -3.49 1.68 -10.15
CA THR A 129 -3.71 0.54 -9.25
C THR A 129 -4.21 0.92 -7.85
N GLY A 130 -4.33 2.21 -7.53
CA GLY A 130 -4.79 2.68 -6.22
C GLY A 130 -3.78 2.59 -5.08
N ASN A 131 -2.56 2.14 -5.33
CA ASN A 131 -1.46 2.10 -4.37
C ASN A 131 -0.37 3.09 -4.75
N THR A 132 0.20 3.77 -3.77
CA THR A 132 1.29 4.71 -3.99
C THR A 132 2.60 4.12 -3.49
N PHE A 133 3.53 3.90 -4.40
CA PHE A 133 4.91 3.59 -4.04
C PHE A 133 5.61 4.85 -3.55
N ALA A 134 5.95 4.92 -2.27
CA ALA A 134 6.54 6.11 -1.67
C ALA A 134 8.05 6.20 -1.91
N GLY A 135 8.77 5.09 -1.85
CA GLY A 135 10.21 5.10 -1.98
C GLY A 135 10.87 3.92 -1.30
N VAL A 136 12.16 4.06 -1.04
CA VAL A 136 12.99 3.02 -0.43
C VAL A 136 13.50 3.49 0.93
N LEU A 137 13.27 2.70 1.95
CA LEU A 137 13.74 2.94 3.30
C LEU A 137 15.09 2.22 3.49
N ASN A 138 16.14 2.95 3.87
CA ASN A 138 17.49 2.41 4.07
C ASN A 138 18.05 1.58 2.89
N GLY A 139 17.64 1.87 1.67
CA GLY A 139 18.08 1.13 0.49
C GLY A 139 17.59 -0.32 0.40
N ARG A 140 16.75 -0.79 1.31
CA ARG A 140 16.29 -2.19 1.36
C ARG A 140 14.77 -2.36 1.37
N PHE A 141 14.05 -1.53 2.12
CA PHE A 141 12.61 -1.66 2.26
C PHE A 141 11.89 -0.85 1.20
N LYS A 142 11.05 -1.50 0.41
CA LYS A 142 10.10 -0.82 -0.47
C LYS A 142 8.89 -0.40 0.33
N VAL A 143 8.62 0.89 0.37
CA VAL A 143 7.52 1.46 1.15
C VAL A 143 6.36 1.80 0.22
N TYR A 144 5.19 1.28 0.53
CA TYR A 144 3.94 1.56 -0.15
C TYR A 144 2.99 2.27 0.82
N ILE A 145 2.36 3.33 0.36
CA ILE A 145 1.35 4.05 1.10
C ILE A 145 -0.02 3.52 0.69
N ASP A 146 -0.84 3.17 1.68
CA ASP A 146 -2.25 2.87 1.45
C ASP A 146 -3.08 4.15 1.63
N PRO A 147 -3.63 4.72 0.56
CA PRO A 147 -4.39 5.95 0.64
C PRO A 147 -5.80 5.75 1.20
N TYR A 148 -6.31 4.52 1.25
CA TYR A 148 -7.71 4.23 1.55
C TYR A 148 -7.99 3.85 2.99
N SER A 149 -7.02 3.33 3.73
CA SER A 149 -7.24 2.75 5.06
C SER A 149 -7.40 3.76 6.18
N ALA A 150 -6.86 4.96 6.02
CA ALA A 150 -6.74 5.95 7.10
C ALA A 150 -8.01 6.80 7.33
N ASN A 151 -8.96 6.78 6.41
CA ASN A 151 -10.09 7.71 6.43
C ASN A 151 -11.13 7.46 7.54
N GLY A 152 -11.02 6.40 8.29
CA GLY A 152 -11.95 6.09 9.39
C GLY A 152 -11.30 5.65 10.69
N SER A 153 -9.98 5.54 10.75
CA SER A 153 -9.26 5.07 11.93
C SER A 153 -8.41 6.19 12.53
N SER A 154 -8.60 6.45 13.80
CA SER A 154 -7.70 7.33 14.59
C SER A 154 -6.33 6.69 14.84
N LYS A 155 -6.11 5.46 14.39
CA LYS A 155 -4.87 4.71 14.61
C LYS A 155 -4.13 4.53 13.28
N GLN A 156 -2.91 5.00 13.25
CA GLN A 156 -1.98 4.78 12.15
C GLN A 156 -1.46 3.33 12.20
N PHE A 157 -1.09 2.77 11.04
CA PHE A 157 -0.60 1.40 10.96
C PHE A 157 0.58 1.26 10.01
N TYR A 158 1.35 0.23 10.22
CA TYR A 158 2.32 -0.30 9.27
C TYR A 158 2.31 -1.82 9.30
N VAL A 159 2.63 -2.44 8.18
CA VAL A 159 2.81 -3.87 8.03
C VAL A 159 4.13 -4.13 7.33
N VAL A 160 4.93 -5.01 7.91
CA VAL A 160 6.20 -5.45 7.32
C VAL A 160 6.01 -6.83 6.72
N GLY A 161 6.40 -6.99 5.48
CA GLY A 161 6.30 -8.24 4.74
C GLY A 161 7.61 -8.66 4.11
N TYR A 162 7.69 -9.92 3.74
CA TYR A 162 8.80 -10.49 2.99
C TYR A 162 8.34 -11.08 1.66
N LYS A 163 9.03 -10.73 0.60
CA LYS A 163 8.87 -11.34 -0.71
C LYS A 163 10.26 -11.72 -1.25
N GLY A 164 10.46 -13.01 -1.49
CA GLY A 164 11.67 -13.52 -2.13
C GLY A 164 11.66 -13.41 -3.65
N THR A 165 12.73 -13.87 -4.27
CA THR A 165 12.88 -13.89 -5.73
C THR A 165 12.06 -14.99 -6.39
N SER A 166 11.82 -16.10 -5.69
CA SER A 166 10.98 -17.18 -6.19
C SER A 166 9.49 -16.85 -6.07
N PRO A 167 8.65 -17.22 -7.05
CA PRO A 167 7.20 -17.08 -6.95
C PRO A 167 6.58 -17.79 -5.73
N TYR A 168 7.20 -18.86 -5.27
CA TYR A 168 6.75 -19.64 -4.13
C TYR A 168 7.20 -19.08 -2.77
N ASP A 169 8.07 -18.08 -2.78
CA ASP A 169 8.61 -17.46 -1.59
C ASP A 169 7.85 -16.17 -1.26
N ALA A 170 6.56 -16.33 -0.98
CA ALA A 170 5.65 -15.27 -0.62
C ALA A 170 4.65 -15.76 0.43
N GLY A 171 4.15 -14.85 1.26
CA GLY A 171 3.15 -15.13 2.28
C GLY A 171 1.71 -15.12 1.77
N MET A 172 1.48 -14.61 0.57
CA MET A 172 0.16 -14.48 -0.03
C MET A 172 0.23 -14.71 -1.54
N PHE A 173 -0.79 -15.38 -2.08
CA PHE A 173 -0.90 -15.68 -3.50
C PHE A 173 -2.23 -15.16 -4.03
N TYR A 174 -2.18 -14.49 -5.17
CA TYR A 174 -3.37 -14.07 -5.90
C TYR A 174 -3.63 -15.05 -7.04
N CYS A 175 -4.75 -15.77 -6.98
CA CYS A 175 -5.13 -16.80 -7.94
C CYS A 175 -6.53 -16.48 -8.49
N PRO A 176 -6.66 -15.63 -9.53
CA PRO A 176 -7.96 -15.30 -10.11
C PRO A 176 -8.56 -16.53 -10.81
N TYR A 177 -9.80 -16.85 -10.47
CA TYR A 177 -10.51 -17.99 -11.06
C TYR A 177 -11.18 -17.59 -12.39
N VAL A 178 -11.80 -16.41 -12.42
CA VAL A 178 -12.47 -15.89 -13.61
C VAL A 178 -11.86 -14.54 -13.96
N PRO A 179 -11.31 -14.37 -15.16
CA PRO A 179 -10.83 -13.06 -15.60
C PRO A 179 -12.00 -12.10 -15.78
N LEU A 180 -11.72 -10.80 -15.67
CA LEU A 180 -12.69 -9.76 -15.97
C LEU A 180 -13.12 -9.86 -17.44
N GLN A 181 -14.41 -10.03 -17.67
CA GLN A 181 -15.00 -10.06 -19.01
C GLN A 181 -16.05 -8.96 -19.11
N MET A 182 -15.96 -8.16 -20.17
CA MET A 182 -16.94 -7.15 -20.49
C MET A 182 -17.96 -7.73 -21.47
N VAL A 183 -19.24 -7.71 -21.10
CA VAL A 183 -20.34 -8.13 -21.95
C VAL A 183 -21.15 -6.89 -22.31
N ARG A 184 -21.28 -6.64 -23.61
CA ARG A 184 -22.09 -5.57 -24.13
C ARG A 184 -23.52 -6.07 -24.37
N ALA A 185 -24.49 -5.41 -23.76
CA ALA A 185 -25.89 -5.60 -24.07
C ALA A 185 -26.45 -4.35 -24.76
N VAL A 186 -27.00 -4.51 -25.94
CA VAL A 186 -27.70 -3.44 -26.65
C VAL A 186 -29.17 -3.70 -26.51
N GLY A 187 -29.88 -2.81 -25.79
CA GLY A 187 -31.32 -2.82 -25.72
C GLY A 187 -31.92 -2.44 -27.09
N GLN A 188 -32.91 -3.17 -27.57
CA GLN A 188 -33.74 -2.70 -28.67
C GLN A 188 -34.67 -1.63 -28.11
N ASP A 189 -34.52 -0.43 -28.60
CA ASP A 189 -35.45 0.64 -28.40
C ASP A 189 -36.62 0.37 -29.36
N THR A 190 -37.78 0.06 -28.81
CA THR A 190 -39.02 -0.06 -29.56
C THR A 190 -39.76 1.28 -29.62
#